data_f680a94c9855d9fcb5a073695ffa2852
#
_entry.id   f680a94c9855d9fcb5a073695ffa2852
#
_cell.length_a   1.000
_cell.length_b   1.000
_cell.length_c   1.000
_cell.angle_alpha   90.00
_cell.angle_beta   90.00
_cell.angle_gamma   90.00
#
_symmetry.space_group_name_H-M   'P 1'
#
loop_
_entity.id
_entity.type
_entity.pdbx_description
1 polymer ?
#
loop_
_entity_poly.entity_id
_entity_poly.type
_entity_poly.pdbx_seq_one_letter_code
_entity_poly.pdbx_strand_id
1 'polypeptide(L)'
;MHAVVLGAGYAGVTLARKLEDALPPAADLTIVEESDTHLVQHEVHRAIRRPSITDAIEVPLESLFDRAAVVTARVESVDSETGEVTLDSGETLDYDYGALCLGAETAFYDLPGVQEHGHTLKSVADAETIRERALEVIDTGEPASVVVGGAGLSGVQVAGELATLADEEGARERIDITLLEQRDSVAPAFPEAFQDAVADELAERDIEIHTQTAVTEATASAVTTQHEATGDTDELAADLFVWTGGIAGAEAMAGDRPVVRRDLRLTESTFAVGDAARIVDADGEAVPASASAAIRAATPAAENIAALAEWELAGGDGFEPELTPFRFNAPGWIVSVGDGAVAQVGPEVVTGKPAKAMKASVGAGYLSSIREVRKATELVGEELEA
;
A
#
# COMPACT_ATOMS: atom_id res chain seq x y z
N MET A 1 -15.36 -1.86 28.34
CA MET A 1 -14.72 -0.97 27.36
C MET A 1 -14.24 -1.82 26.21
N HIS A 2 -14.53 -1.41 25.00
CA HIS A 2 -14.23 -2.17 23.79
C HIS A 2 -13.43 -1.30 22.81
N ALA A 3 -12.23 -1.72 22.48
CA ALA A 3 -11.41 -1.11 21.42
C ALA A 3 -11.54 -1.95 20.15
N VAL A 4 -11.76 -1.29 19.01
CA VAL A 4 -11.93 -1.96 17.72
C VAL A 4 -10.94 -1.39 16.69
N VAL A 5 -10.23 -2.28 16.00
CA VAL A 5 -9.34 -1.95 14.90
C VAL A 5 -9.96 -2.48 13.60
N LEU A 6 -10.23 -1.60 12.65
CA LEU A 6 -10.85 -1.93 11.37
C LEU A 6 -9.78 -1.96 10.28
N GLY A 7 -9.52 -3.15 9.76
CA GLY A 7 -8.46 -3.44 8.81
C GLY A 7 -7.20 -4.00 9.46
N ALA A 8 -6.64 -5.06 8.87
CA ALA A 8 -5.41 -5.74 9.31
C ALA A 8 -4.24 -5.56 8.31
N GLY A 9 -4.16 -4.41 7.65
CA GLY A 9 -2.97 -3.98 6.93
C GLY A 9 -1.83 -3.58 7.88
N TYR A 10 -0.78 -2.91 7.38
CA TYR A 10 0.38 -2.49 8.20
C TYR A 10 0.02 -1.67 9.43
N ALA A 11 -0.90 -0.71 9.27
CA ALA A 11 -1.37 0.11 10.38
C ALA A 11 -2.11 -0.72 11.43
N GLY A 12 -3.10 -1.51 10.98
CA GLY A 12 -3.98 -2.26 11.88
C GLY A 12 -3.25 -3.34 12.66
N VAL A 13 -2.44 -4.18 12.00
CA VAL A 13 -1.64 -5.21 12.69
C VAL A 13 -0.69 -4.57 13.71
N THR A 14 0.03 -3.51 13.31
CA THR A 14 0.97 -2.86 14.23
C THR A 14 0.26 -2.22 15.41
N LEU A 15 -0.88 -1.56 15.16
CA LEU A 15 -1.68 -0.90 16.19
C LEU A 15 -2.30 -1.91 17.15
N ALA A 16 -2.97 -2.96 16.62
CA ALA A 16 -3.62 -3.97 17.45
C ALA A 16 -2.61 -4.69 18.36
N ARG A 17 -1.43 -5.06 17.86
CA ARG A 17 -0.38 -5.67 18.66
C ARG A 17 0.11 -4.78 19.81
N LYS A 18 0.24 -3.47 19.54
CA LYS A 18 0.60 -2.50 20.57
C LYS A 18 -0.52 -2.29 21.60
N LEU A 19 -1.78 -2.32 21.16
CA LEU A 19 -2.93 -2.26 22.04
C LEU A 19 -3.05 -3.51 22.93
N GLU A 20 -2.68 -4.71 22.44
CA GLU A 20 -2.61 -5.91 23.29
C GLU A 20 -1.71 -5.73 24.51
N ASP A 21 -0.57 -5.06 24.29
CA ASP A 21 0.43 -4.80 25.34
C ASP A 21 0.03 -3.62 26.25
N ALA A 22 -0.67 -2.61 25.70
CA ALA A 22 -0.92 -1.33 26.37
C ALA A 22 -2.28 -1.21 27.03
N LEU A 23 -3.32 -1.86 26.49
CA LEU A 23 -4.69 -1.77 27.03
C LEU A 23 -4.82 -2.48 28.38
N PRO A 24 -5.56 -1.88 29.33
CA PRO A 24 -5.88 -2.53 30.59
C PRO A 24 -6.55 -3.91 30.37
N PRO A 25 -6.35 -4.89 31.29
CA PRO A 25 -6.96 -6.22 31.16
C PRO A 25 -8.49 -6.22 31.13
N ALA A 26 -9.13 -5.14 31.58
CA ALA A 26 -10.59 -4.97 31.60
C ALA A 26 -11.14 -4.44 30.25
N ALA A 27 -10.28 -4.08 29.30
CA ALA A 27 -10.68 -3.65 27.97
C ALA A 27 -10.60 -4.82 26.99
N ASP A 28 -11.65 -5.03 26.21
CA ASP A 28 -11.69 -5.97 25.10
C ASP A 28 -11.07 -5.33 23.86
N LEU A 29 -10.43 -6.14 23.02
CA LEU A 29 -9.84 -5.72 21.76
C LEU A 29 -10.33 -6.63 20.64
N THR A 30 -10.89 -6.03 19.59
CA THR A 30 -11.30 -6.72 18.38
C THR A 30 -10.61 -6.13 17.17
N ILE A 31 -10.15 -6.97 16.25
CA ILE A 31 -9.70 -6.59 14.92
C ILE A 31 -10.65 -7.17 13.88
N VAL A 32 -11.10 -6.34 12.94
CA VAL A 32 -12.00 -6.74 11.85
C VAL A 32 -11.24 -6.66 10.54
N GLU A 33 -11.22 -7.73 9.77
CA GLU A 33 -10.56 -7.78 8.46
C GLU A 33 -11.36 -8.72 7.54
N GLU A 34 -11.44 -8.38 6.26
CA GLU A 34 -12.15 -9.20 5.26
C GLU A 34 -11.42 -10.50 4.91
N SER A 35 -10.10 -10.54 5.06
CA SER A 35 -9.26 -11.71 4.85
C SER A 35 -8.85 -12.36 6.17
N ASP A 36 -8.55 -13.65 6.16
CA ASP A 36 -7.95 -14.35 7.30
C ASP A 36 -6.42 -14.18 7.37
N THR A 37 -5.84 -13.42 6.41
CA THR A 37 -4.41 -13.15 6.32
C THR A 37 -4.08 -11.66 6.29
N HIS A 38 -2.94 -11.31 6.86
CA HIS A 38 -2.27 -10.03 6.64
C HIS A 38 -1.37 -10.12 5.40
N LEU A 39 -1.57 -9.25 4.42
CA LEU A 39 -0.73 -9.16 3.23
C LEU A 39 0.45 -8.21 3.43
N VAL A 40 1.68 -8.69 3.16
CA VAL A 40 2.90 -7.86 3.06
C VAL A 40 2.87 -7.13 1.70
N GLN A 41 1.96 -6.17 1.59
CA GLN A 41 1.54 -5.53 0.33
C GLN A 41 2.69 -4.90 -0.48
N HIS A 42 3.74 -4.40 0.16
CA HIS A 42 4.88 -3.82 -0.56
C HIS A 42 5.73 -4.85 -1.31
N GLU A 43 5.44 -6.14 -1.16
CA GLU A 43 6.06 -7.25 -1.89
C GLU A 43 5.12 -7.89 -2.93
N VAL A 44 3.84 -7.51 -2.97
CA VAL A 44 2.83 -8.17 -3.82
C VAL A 44 3.17 -8.12 -5.32
N HIS A 45 3.82 -7.06 -5.80
CA HIS A 45 4.25 -6.92 -7.19
C HIS A 45 5.14 -8.09 -7.65
N ARG A 46 5.92 -8.68 -6.74
CA ARG A 46 6.80 -9.80 -7.06
C ARG A 46 6.05 -11.07 -7.44
N ALA A 47 4.81 -11.24 -6.99
CA ALA A 47 3.96 -12.36 -7.37
C ALA A 47 3.62 -12.36 -8.86
N ILE A 48 3.70 -11.21 -9.55
CA ILE A 48 3.58 -11.11 -11.01
C ILE A 48 4.62 -12.02 -11.70
N ARG A 49 5.86 -12.00 -11.23
CA ARG A 49 6.95 -12.81 -11.78
C ARG A 49 7.14 -14.14 -11.05
N ARG A 50 6.99 -14.14 -9.74
CA ARG A 50 7.26 -15.27 -8.83
C ARG A 50 6.07 -15.58 -7.95
N PRO A 51 5.12 -16.41 -8.40
CA PRO A 51 3.95 -16.79 -7.59
C PRO A 51 4.32 -17.46 -6.26
N SER A 52 5.50 -18.13 -6.16
CA SER A 52 5.99 -18.78 -4.93
C SER A 52 6.12 -17.81 -3.74
N ILE A 53 6.26 -16.51 -3.98
CA ILE A 53 6.40 -15.52 -2.89
C ILE A 53 5.14 -15.41 -2.04
N THR A 54 3.99 -15.79 -2.56
CA THR A 54 2.68 -15.67 -1.89
C THR A 54 2.71 -16.28 -0.49
N ASP A 55 3.30 -17.47 -0.35
CA ASP A 55 3.43 -18.15 0.95
C ASP A 55 4.25 -17.34 1.97
N ALA A 56 5.19 -16.51 1.52
CA ALA A 56 6.01 -15.69 2.40
C ALA A 56 5.34 -14.35 2.77
N ILE A 57 4.46 -13.82 1.92
CA ILE A 57 3.86 -12.50 2.08
C ILE A 57 2.44 -12.51 2.66
N GLU A 58 1.76 -13.64 2.69
CA GLU A 58 0.48 -13.81 3.39
C GLU A 58 0.70 -14.42 4.77
N VAL A 59 0.29 -13.71 5.81
CA VAL A 59 0.50 -14.09 7.21
C VAL A 59 -0.85 -14.35 7.87
N PRO A 60 -1.14 -15.58 8.37
CA PRO A 60 -2.42 -15.85 9.04
C PRO A 60 -2.64 -14.93 10.25
N LEU A 61 -3.77 -14.23 10.30
CA LEU A 61 -4.07 -13.28 11.38
C LEU A 61 -4.12 -13.95 12.75
N GLU A 62 -4.59 -15.19 12.83
CA GLU A 62 -4.63 -15.94 14.08
C GLU A 62 -3.24 -16.10 14.74
N SER A 63 -2.16 -16.09 13.94
CA SER A 63 -0.78 -16.20 14.46
C SER A 63 -0.24 -14.89 15.02
N LEU A 64 -0.87 -13.76 14.73
CA LEU A 64 -0.35 -12.43 15.04
C LEU A 64 -0.79 -11.89 16.40
N PHE A 65 -1.87 -12.42 16.96
CA PHE A 65 -2.50 -11.87 18.16
C PHE A 65 -2.61 -12.91 19.26
N ASP A 66 -2.31 -12.48 20.50
CA ASP A 66 -2.42 -13.33 21.71
C ASP A 66 -3.75 -13.08 22.43
N ARG A 67 -4.31 -11.85 22.32
CA ARG A 67 -5.46 -11.37 23.12
C ARG A 67 -6.60 -10.83 22.25
N ALA A 68 -6.30 -10.20 21.12
CA ALA A 68 -7.32 -9.62 20.27
C ALA A 68 -8.21 -10.68 19.65
N ALA A 69 -9.52 -10.46 19.68
CA ALA A 69 -10.46 -11.26 18.92
C ALA A 69 -10.36 -10.88 17.42
N VAL A 70 -10.12 -11.85 16.56
CA VAL A 70 -10.11 -11.64 15.11
C VAL A 70 -11.51 -11.96 14.57
N VAL A 71 -12.12 -10.98 13.88
CA VAL A 71 -13.40 -11.12 13.18
C VAL A 71 -13.14 -11.02 11.69
N THR A 72 -13.31 -12.13 10.97
CA THR A 72 -13.20 -12.14 9.52
C THR A 72 -14.54 -11.71 8.91
N ALA A 73 -14.61 -10.44 8.51
CA ALA A 73 -15.76 -9.81 7.88
C ALA A 73 -15.33 -8.54 7.15
N ARG A 74 -16.06 -8.19 6.09
CA ARG A 74 -15.88 -6.91 5.42
C ARG A 74 -16.64 -5.83 6.18
N VAL A 75 -15.98 -4.70 6.41
CA VAL A 75 -16.62 -3.49 6.94
C VAL A 75 -17.39 -2.84 5.79
N GLU A 76 -18.70 -2.67 5.93
CA GLU A 76 -19.57 -2.04 4.95
C GLU A 76 -19.69 -0.53 5.18
N SER A 77 -19.82 -0.12 6.45
CA SER A 77 -19.85 1.30 6.82
C SER A 77 -19.38 1.54 8.24
N VAL A 78 -18.92 2.76 8.51
CA VAL A 78 -18.51 3.22 9.83
C VAL A 78 -19.14 4.57 10.14
N ASP A 79 -19.88 4.66 11.24
CA ASP A 79 -20.26 5.93 11.85
C ASP A 79 -19.23 6.27 12.95
N SER A 80 -18.29 7.13 12.61
CA SER A 80 -17.20 7.52 13.51
C SER A 80 -17.65 8.45 14.66
N GLU A 81 -18.84 9.05 14.57
CA GLU A 81 -19.39 9.91 15.62
C GLU A 81 -20.09 9.10 16.71
N THR A 82 -20.80 8.05 16.32
CA THR A 82 -21.52 7.16 17.27
C THR A 82 -20.69 5.97 17.71
N GLY A 83 -19.63 5.62 16.99
CA GLY A 83 -18.81 4.45 17.26
C GLY A 83 -19.47 3.14 16.81
N GLU A 84 -20.30 3.18 15.75
CA GLU A 84 -20.97 2.00 15.19
C GLU A 84 -20.31 1.57 13.87
N VAL A 85 -20.12 0.28 13.71
CA VAL A 85 -19.60 -0.38 12.50
C VAL A 85 -20.63 -1.35 11.98
N THR A 86 -20.96 -1.27 10.68
CA THR A 86 -21.80 -2.26 10.00
C THR A 86 -20.92 -3.21 9.20
N LEU A 87 -21.13 -4.51 9.35
CA LEU A 87 -20.44 -5.56 8.62
C LEU A 87 -21.29 -6.04 7.43
N ASP A 88 -20.65 -6.66 6.43
CA ASP A 88 -21.30 -7.22 5.24
C ASP A 88 -22.36 -8.31 5.55
N SER A 89 -22.28 -8.93 6.72
CA SER A 89 -23.33 -9.81 7.24
C SER A 89 -24.62 -9.08 7.67
N GLY A 90 -24.57 -7.74 7.79
CA GLY A 90 -25.60 -6.89 8.39
C GLY A 90 -25.54 -6.85 9.91
N GLU A 91 -24.56 -7.49 10.53
CA GLU A 91 -24.30 -7.33 11.97
C GLU A 91 -23.66 -5.98 12.27
N THR A 92 -23.94 -5.42 13.45
CA THR A 92 -23.31 -4.20 13.92
C THR A 92 -22.37 -4.47 15.09
N LEU A 93 -21.30 -3.71 15.16
CA LEU A 93 -20.30 -3.74 16.21
C LEU A 93 -20.11 -2.33 16.78
N ASP A 94 -20.31 -2.15 18.07
CA ASP A 94 -20.07 -0.90 18.76
C ASP A 94 -18.68 -0.87 19.39
N TYR A 95 -18.07 0.32 19.44
CA TYR A 95 -16.79 0.52 20.11
C TYR A 95 -16.79 1.78 21.00
N ASP A 96 -16.03 1.71 22.09
CA ASP A 96 -15.69 2.87 22.91
C ASP A 96 -14.53 3.64 22.28
N TYR A 97 -13.54 2.93 21.70
CA TYR A 97 -12.44 3.49 20.92
C TYR A 97 -12.23 2.70 19.63
N GLY A 98 -12.25 3.40 18.48
CA GLY A 98 -12.07 2.83 17.16
C GLY A 98 -10.82 3.32 16.45
N ALA A 99 -10.19 2.45 15.66
CA ALA A 99 -9.09 2.82 14.76
C ALA A 99 -9.40 2.36 13.33
N LEU A 100 -9.59 3.33 12.44
CA LEU A 100 -9.82 3.10 11.01
C LEU A 100 -8.48 2.86 10.33
N CYS A 101 -8.19 1.59 10.03
CA CYS A 101 -6.97 1.10 9.37
C CYS A 101 -7.28 0.39 8.04
N LEU A 102 -8.41 0.75 7.40
CA LEU A 102 -8.97 0.10 6.21
C LEU A 102 -8.12 0.29 4.94
N GLY A 103 -6.99 1.00 5.05
CA GLY A 103 -6.13 1.25 3.92
C GLY A 103 -6.76 2.20 2.90
N ALA A 104 -6.41 2.00 1.63
CA ALA A 104 -6.93 2.76 0.51
C ALA A 104 -7.12 1.87 -0.71
N GLU A 105 -8.16 2.15 -1.47
CA GLU A 105 -8.49 1.50 -2.72
C GLU A 105 -7.82 2.21 -3.92
N THR A 106 -7.90 1.60 -5.09
CA THR A 106 -7.45 2.27 -6.32
C THR A 106 -8.43 3.37 -6.72
N ALA A 107 -7.92 4.56 -6.99
CA ALA A 107 -8.73 5.67 -7.51
C ALA A 107 -8.82 5.59 -9.03
N PHE A 108 -10.03 5.58 -9.58
CA PHE A 108 -10.26 5.59 -11.02
C PHE A 108 -10.64 6.95 -11.58
N TYR A 109 -10.92 7.96 -10.71
CA TYR A 109 -11.21 9.34 -11.05
C TYR A 109 -12.36 9.52 -12.07
N ASP A 110 -13.30 8.58 -12.13
CA ASP A 110 -14.38 8.53 -13.12
C ASP A 110 -13.87 8.55 -14.58
N LEU A 111 -12.62 8.14 -14.81
CA LEU A 111 -12.04 8.06 -16.16
C LEU A 111 -12.72 6.96 -16.97
N PRO A 112 -13.28 7.29 -18.15
CA PRO A 112 -14.02 6.32 -18.97
C PRO A 112 -13.21 5.06 -19.26
N GLY A 113 -13.77 3.89 -18.98
CA GLY A 113 -13.19 2.59 -19.25
C GLY A 113 -11.96 2.18 -18.44
N VAL A 114 -11.37 3.08 -17.63
CA VAL A 114 -10.16 2.77 -16.85
C VAL A 114 -10.45 1.70 -15.80
N GLN A 115 -11.60 1.76 -15.12
CA GLN A 115 -12.00 0.73 -14.16
C GLN A 115 -12.36 -0.60 -14.82
N GLU A 116 -12.89 -0.57 -16.06
CA GLU A 116 -13.32 -1.77 -16.78
C GLU A 116 -12.14 -2.52 -17.42
N HIS A 117 -11.12 -1.80 -17.90
CA HIS A 117 -10.03 -2.35 -18.71
C HIS A 117 -8.67 -2.30 -18.03
N GLY A 118 -8.51 -1.53 -16.95
CA GLY A 118 -7.26 -1.42 -16.21
C GLY A 118 -7.17 -2.45 -15.07
N HIS A 119 -6.13 -3.28 -15.10
CA HIS A 119 -5.81 -4.17 -13.98
C HIS A 119 -5.14 -3.39 -12.84
N THR A 120 -5.55 -3.61 -11.60
CA THR A 120 -4.97 -2.98 -10.42
C THR A 120 -4.01 -3.91 -9.69
N LEU A 121 -3.26 -3.41 -8.70
CA LEU A 121 -2.38 -4.23 -7.88
C LEU A 121 -2.56 -3.89 -6.39
N LYS A 122 -3.48 -4.60 -5.74
CA LYS A 122 -3.77 -4.47 -4.30
C LYS A 122 -3.72 -5.80 -3.55
N SER A 123 -3.91 -6.91 -4.24
CA SER A 123 -3.98 -8.26 -3.71
C SER A 123 -3.07 -9.23 -4.47
N VAL A 124 -2.89 -10.43 -3.93
CA VAL A 124 -2.22 -11.53 -4.63
C VAL A 124 -3.01 -11.92 -5.89
N ALA A 125 -4.33 -11.96 -5.81
CA ALA A 125 -5.19 -12.26 -6.96
C ALA A 125 -5.03 -11.25 -8.11
N ASP A 126 -4.83 -9.97 -7.78
CA ASP A 126 -4.50 -8.96 -8.80
C ASP A 126 -3.16 -9.27 -9.49
N ALA A 127 -2.14 -9.62 -8.71
CA ALA A 127 -0.82 -9.97 -9.26
C ALA A 127 -0.89 -11.21 -10.14
N GLU A 128 -1.65 -12.22 -9.74
CA GLU A 128 -1.90 -13.43 -10.54
C GLU A 128 -2.62 -13.08 -11.85
N THR A 129 -3.65 -12.24 -11.80
CA THR A 129 -4.37 -11.77 -12.98
C THR A 129 -3.45 -11.02 -13.95
N ILE A 130 -2.62 -10.10 -13.43
CA ILE A 130 -1.64 -9.37 -14.26
C ILE A 130 -0.65 -10.35 -14.90
N ARG A 131 -0.15 -11.34 -14.13
CA ARG A 131 0.74 -12.38 -14.65
C ARG A 131 0.09 -13.19 -15.78
N GLU A 132 -1.12 -13.71 -15.55
CA GLU A 132 -1.85 -14.50 -16.54
C GLU A 132 -2.02 -13.72 -17.84
N ARG A 133 -2.46 -12.47 -17.76
CA ARG A 133 -2.62 -11.61 -18.92
C ARG A 133 -1.29 -11.31 -19.62
N ALA A 134 -0.22 -11.05 -18.88
CA ALA A 134 1.11 -10.83 -19.44
C ALA A 134 1.61 -12.08 -20.20
N LEU A 135 1.44 -13.28 -19.62
CA LEU A 135 1.83 -14.54 -20.29
C LEU A 135 0.96 -14.81 -21.53
N GLU A 136 -0.35 -14.55 -21.49
CA GLU A 136 -1.22 -14.64 -22.68
C GLU A 136 -0.72 -13.74 -23.81
N VAL A 137 -0.33 -12.51 -23.50
CA VAL A 137 0.24 -11.56 -24.48
C VAL A 137 1.58 -12.08 -25.04
N ILE A 138 2.46 -12.56 -24.18
CA ILE A 138 3.77 -13.13 -24.57
C ILE A 138 3.61 -14.35 -25.47
N ASP A 139 2.67 -15.24 -25.16
CA ASP A 139 2.42 -16.52 -25.85
C ASP A 139 1.87 -16.34 -27.28
N THR A 140 1.33 -15.16 -27.62
CA THR A 140 0.94 -14.87 -29.00
C THR A 140 2.11 -14.96 -29.98
N GLY A 141 3.33 -14.67 -29.50
CA GLY A 141 4.54 -14.60 -30.31
C GLY A 141 4.63 -13.35 -31.20
N GLU A 142 3.61 -12.50 -31.20
CA GLU A 142 3.55 -11.26 -31.96
C GLU A 142 4.08 -10.07 -31.11
N PRO A 143 4.50 -8.95 -31.75
CA PRO A 143 4.78 -7.70 -31.03
C PRO A 143 3.55 -7.23 -30.25
N ALA A 144 3.75 -6.79 -29.01
CA ALA A 144 2.65 -6.35 -28.15
C ALA A 144 3.05 -5.17 -27.27
N SER A 145 2.06 -4.40 -26.86
CA SER A 145 2.20 -3.18 -26.07
C SER A 145 1.60 -3.35 -24.68
N VAL A 146 2.40 -3.07 -23.67
CA VAL A 146 1.98 -3.05 -22.27
C VAL A 146 2.03 -1.60 -21.77
N VAL A 147 0.92 -1.12 -21.24
CA VAL A 147 0.82 0.24 -20.70
C VAL A 147 0.61 0.18 -19.19
N VAL A 148 1.43 0.91 -18.44
CA VAL A 148 1.27 1.09 -16.98
C VAL A 148 0.95 2.56 -16.71
N GLY A 149 -0.24 2.82 -16.17
CA GLY A 149 -0.70 4.17 -15.83
C GLY A 149 -0.40 4.53 -14.38
N GLY A 150 0.41 5.58 -14.16
CA GLY A 150 0.88 6.06 -12.88
C GLY A 150 2.29 5.56 -12.55
N ALA A 151 3.26 6.46 -12.45
CA ALA A 151 4.65 6.14 -12.13
C ALA A 151 5.01 6.42 -10.65
N GLY A 152 4.06 6.21 -9.74
CA GLY A 152 4.35 6.01 -8.32
C GLY A 152 5.12 4.71 -8.09
N LEU A 153 5.48 4.39 -6.83
CA LEU A 153 6.28 3.19 -6.55
C LEU A 153 5.63 1.91 -7.07
N SER A 154 4.30 1.78 -6.98
CA SER A 154 3.58 0.59 -7.48
C SER A 154 3.72 0.43 -9.00
N GLY A 155 3.56 1.51 -9.77
CA GLY A 155 3.71 1.45 -11.23
C GLY A 155 5.14 1.15 -11.67
N VAL A 156 6.13 1.75 -11.00
CA VAL A 156 7.56 1.44 -11.19
C VAL A 156 7.84 -0.03 -10.95
N GLN A 157 7.30 -0.61 -9.86
CA GLN A 157 7.47 -2.02 -9.53
C GLN A 157 6.79 -2.94 -10.55
N VAL A 158 5.54 -2.63 -10.95
CA VAL A 158 4.81 -3.41 -11.96
C VAL A 158 5.55 -3.40 -13.30
N ALA A 159 5.95 -2.21 -13.79
CA ALA A 159 6.67 -2.10 -15.06
C ALA A 159 7.98 -2.90 -15.03
N GLY A 160 8.73 -2.82 -13.92
CA GLY A 160 9.96 -3.59 -13.72
C GLY A 160 9.73 -5.11 -13.72
N GLU A 161 8.71 -5.59 -13.00
CA GLU A 161 8.40 -7.04 -12.96
C GLU A 161 7.94 -7.55 -14.33
N LEU A 162 7.13 -6.78 -15.06
CA LEU A 162 6.68 -7.16 -16.42
C LEU A 162 7.84 -7.19 -17.42
N ALA A 163 8.78 -6.23 -17.35
CA ALA A 163 9.98 -6.24 -18.19
C ALA A 163 10.85 -7.47 -17.90
N THR A 164 11.08 -7.77 -16.61
CA THR A 164 11.89 -8.94 -16.23
C THR A 164 11.17 -10.26 -16.55
N LEU A 165 9.84 -10.34 -16.41
CA LEU A 165 9.05 -11.50 -16.85
C LEU A 165 9.19 -11.73 -18.35
N ALA A 166 9.09 -10.68 -19.16
CA ALA A 166 9.26 -10.77 -20.62
C ALA A 166 10.69 -11.24 -21.00
N ASP A 167 11.72 -10.84 -20.24
CA ASP A 167 13.09 -11.34 -20.42
C ASP A 167 13.20 -12.84 -20.08
N GLU A 168 12.66 -13.26 -18.95
CA GLU A 168 12.68 -14.67 -18.51
C GLU A 168 11.96 -15.60 -19.52
N GLU A 169 10.90 -15.08 -20.16
CA GLU A 169 10.16 -15.80 -21.24
C GLU A 169 10.78 -15.61 -22.63
N GLY A 170 11.92 -14.91 -22.76
CA GLY A 170 12.61 -14.68 -24.03
C GLY A 170 11.77 -13.82 -25.02
N ALA A 171 10.93 -12.96 -24.50
CA ALA A 171 10.00 -12.13 -25.26
C ALA A 171 10.33 -10.62 -25.25
N ARG A 172 11.34 -10.19 -24.52
CA ARG A 172 11.59 -8.77 -24.23
C ARG A 172 11.68 -7.88 -25.48
N GLU A 173 12.29 -8.38 -26.56
CA GLU A 173 12.40 -7.64 -27.83
C GLU A 173 11.07 -7.44 -28.57
N ARG A 174 10.01 -8.14 -28.14
CA ARG A 174 8.66 -8.08 -28.77
C ARG A 174 7.64 -7.34 -27.91
N ILE A 175 7.97 -7.06 -26.66
CA ILE A 175 7.06 -6.43 -25.70
C ILE A 175 7.51 -5.02 -25.43
N ASP A 176 6.76 -4.04 -25.94
CA ASP A 176 6.97 -2.63 -25.64
C ASP A 176 6.26 -2.26 -24.33
N ILE A 177 7.01 -1.75 -23.35
CA ILE A 177 6.46 -1.36 -22.06
C ILE A 177 6.55 0.14 -21.91
N THR A 178 5.39 0.80 -21.73
CA THR A 178 5.27 2.24 -21.54
C THR A 178 4.72 2.55 -20.15
N LEU A 179 5.45 3.37 -19.40
CA LEU A 179 5.05 3.88 -18.08
C LEU A 179 4.62 5.34 -18.21
N LEU A 180 3.37 5.63 -17.85
CA LEU A 180 2.75 6.96 -17.96
C LEU A 180 2.72 7.65 -16.61
N GLU A 181 3.09 8.94 -16.59
CA GLU A 181 3.00 9.79 -15.39
C GLU A 181 2.50 11.19 -15.76
N GLN A 182 1.45 11.66 -15.08
CA GLN A 182 0.90 13.00 -15.33
C GLN A 182 1.82 14.13 -14.83
N ARG A 183 2.67 13.86 -13.83
CA ARG A 183 3.66 14.82 -13.32
C ARG A 183 4.92 14.82 -14.18
N ASP A 184 5.86 15.66 -13.82
CA ASP A 184 7.11 15.89 -14.57
C ASP A 184 8.21 14.85 -14.31
N SER A 185 8.00 13.91 -13.39
CA SER A 185 9.00 12.89 -13.04
C SER A 185 8.37 11.58 -12.59
N VAL A 186 9.08 10.46 -12.71
CA VAL A 186 8.75 9.20 -12.04
C VAL A 186 8.92 9.34 -10.53
N ALA A 187 8.21 8.53 -9.76
CA ALA A 187 8.24 8.59 -8.30
C ALA A 187 8.11 10.03 -7.74
N PRO A 188 7.12 10.84 -8.19
CA PRO A 188 7.10 12.29 -8.03
C PRO A 188 6.96 12.78 -6.58
N ALA A 189 6.62 11.89 -5.65
CA ALA A 189 6.54 12.19 -4.22
C ALA A 189 7.89 12.07 -3.47
N PHE A 190 8.98 11.75 -4.17
CA PHE A 190 10.27 11.43 -3.59
C PHE A 190 11.36 12.45 -4.00
N PRO A 191 12.52 12.47 -3.33
CA PRO A 191 13.60 13.39 -3.68
C PRO A 191 14.14 13.18 -5.11
N GLU A 192 14.57 14.28 -5.77
CA GLU A 192 15.04 14.29 -7.16
C GLU A 192 16.12 13.22 -7.44
N ALA A 193 17.12 13.09 -6.58
CA ALA A 193 18.17 12.07 -6.75
C ALA A 193 17.63 10.62 -6.73
N PHE A 194 16.54 10.37 -6.01
CA PHE A 194 15.87 9.07 -6.05
C PHE A 194 15.06 8.90 -7.33
N GLN A 195 14.38 9.95 -7.79
CA GLN A 195 13.63 9.95 -9.05
C GLN A 195 14.56 9.64 -10.25
N ASP A 196 15.70 10.33 -10.31
CA ASP A 196 16.70 10.12 -11.36
C ASP A 196 17.20 8.67 -11.40
N ALA A 197 17.56 8.13 -10.23
CA ALA A 197 18.04 6.75 -10.16
C ALA A 197 16.94 5.72 -10.51
N VAL A 198 15.67 5.99 -10.20
CA VAL A 198 14.54 5.14 -10.62
C VAL A 198 14.35 5.23 -12.14
N ALA A 199 14.45 6.42 -12.73
CA ALA A 199 14.36 6.59 -14.17
C ALA A 199 15.49 5.85 -14.90
N ASP A 200 16.72 5.91 -14.39
CA ASP A 200 17.87 5.18 -14.94
C ASP A 200 17.64 3.66 -14.89
N GLU A 201 17.18 3.11 -13.77
CA GLU A 201 16.88 1.68 -13.62
C GLU A 201 15.73 1.21 -14.54
N LEU A 202 14.74 2.05 -14.81
CA LEU A 202 13.67 1.76 -15.76
C LEU A 202 14.22 1.78 -17.20
N ALA A 203 15.05 2.77 -17.54
CA ALA A 203 15.66 2.89 -18.86
C ALA A 203 16.63 1.73 -19.18
N GLU A 204 17.38 1.21 -18.17
CA GLU A 204 18.23 0.01 -18.32
C GLU A 204 17.44 -1.25 -18.71
N ARG A 205 16.10 -1.25 -18.48
CA ARG A 205 15.17 -2.33 -18.85
C ARG A 205 14.34 -2.02 -20.08
N ASP A 206 14.77 -1.03 -20.86
CA ASP A 206 14.09 -0.55 -22.07
C ASP A 206 12.58 -0.21 -21.82
N ILE A 207 12.25 0.31 -20.62
CA ILE A 207 10.91 0.80 -20.30
C ILE A 207 10.80 2.24 -20.75
N GLU A 208 9.85 2.54 -21.65
CA GLU A 208 9.59 3.90 -22.13
C GLU A 208 8.82 4.70 -21.07
N ILE A 209 9.29 5.89 -20.74
CA ILE A 209 8.68 6.75 -19.71
C ILE A 209 8.09 7.98 -20.37
N HIS A 210 6.77 8.17 -20.23
CA HIS A 210 6.07 9.38 -20.67
C HIS A 210 5.62 10.18 -19.44
N THR A 211 6.38 11.20 -19.08
CA THR A 211 6.00 12.18 -18.05
C THR A 211 5.10 13.26 -18.63
N GLN A 212 4.45 14.07 -17.77
CA GLN A 212 3.47 15.09 -18.15
C GLN A 212 2.35 14.52 -19.05
N THR A 213 2.03 13.23 -18.88
CA THR A 213 1.10 12.49 -19.73
C THR A 213 0.04 11.82 -18.87
N ALA A 214 -1.15 12.37 -18.87
CA ALA A 214 -2.29 11.85 -18.12
C ALA A 214 -3.08 10.84 -18.96
N VAL A 215 -3.50 9.74 -18.35
CA VAL A 215 -4.52 8.85 -18.93
C VAL A 215 -5.89 9.55 -18.83
N THR A 216 -6.64 9.55 -19.92
CA THR A 216 -7.98 10.16 -19.97
C THR A 216 -9.09 9.17 -20.26
N GLU A 217 -8.80 8.06 -20.93
CA GLU A 217 -9.74 7.00 -21.26
C GLU A 217 -8.99 5.69 -21.50
N ALA A 218 -9.64 4.57 -21.29
CA ALA A 218 -9.16 3.25 -21.69
C ALA A 218 -10.24 2.43 -22.38
N THR A 219 -9.82 1.59 -23.30
CA THR A 219 -10.64 0.58 -23.98
C THR A 219 -9.98 -0.79 -23.83
N ALA A 220 -10.61 -1.83 -24.37
CA ALA A 220 -10.06 -3.19 -24.35
C ALA A 220 -8.71 -3.35 -25.09
N SER A 221 -8.29 -2.36 -25.91
CA SER A 221 -7.08 -2.46 -26.74
C SER A 221 -6.27 -1.18 -26.86
N ALA A 222 -6.67 -0.11 -26.16
CA ALA A 222 -5.98 1.17 -26.25
C ALA A 222 -6.17 2.02 -24.99
N VAL A 223 -5.20 2.90 -24.73
CA VAL A 223 -5.25 3.92 -23.70
C VAL A 223 -5.11 5.29 -24.35
N THR A 224 -6.08 6.17 -24.12
CA THR A 224 -6.02 7.57 -24.56
C THR A 224 -5.30 8.40 -23.52
N THR A 225 -4.37 9.20 -23.97
CA THR A 225 -3.54 10.07 -23.12
C THR A 225 -3.69 11.53 -23.50
N GLN A 226 -3.39 12.44 -22.57
CA GLN A 226 -3.30 13.85 -22.81
C GLN A 226 -2.01 14.40 -22.20
N HIS A 227 -1.25 15.14 -23.00
CA HIS A 227 -0.05 15.81 -22.51
C HIS A 227 -0.42 17.09 -21.77
N GLU A 228 -0.03 17.19 -20.50
CA GLU A 228 -0.45 18.24 -19.57
C GLU A 228 -0.09 19.67 -20.03
N ALA A 229 1.09 19.85 -20.65
CA ALA A 229 1.55 21.17 -21.04
C ALA A 229 0.99 21.66 -22.37
N THR A 230 0.74 20.75 -23.34
CA THR A 230 0.28 21.10 -24.69
C THR A 230 -1.21 20.87 -24.88
N GLY A 231 -1.82 19.97 -24.11
CA GLY A 231 -3.18 19.50 -24.29
C GLY A 231 -3.36 18.53 -25.48
N ASP A 232 -2.25 18.14 -26.13
CA ASP A 232 -2.28 17.18 -27.23
C ASP A 232 -2.75 15.82 -26.70
N THR A 233 -3.56 15.13 -27.48
CA THR A 233 -4.08 13.79 -27.18
C THR A 233 -3.48 12.77 -28.12
N ASP A 234 -3.06 11.63 -27.55
CA ASP A 234 -2.58 10.47 -28.29
C ASP A 234 -3.32 9.22 -27.87
N GLU A 235 -3.36 8.21 -28.75
CA GLU A 235 -3.90 6.88 -28.48
C GLU A 235 -2.75 5.87 -28.56
N LEU A 236 -2.49 5.18 -27.44
CA LEU A 236 -1.50 4.12 -27.32
C LEU A 236 -2.21 2.76 -27.39
N ALA A 237 -1.72 1.87 -28.26
CA ALA A 237 -2.16 0.48 -28.23
C ALA A 237 -1.81 -0.15 -26.88
N ALA A 238 -2.71 -0.98 -26.35
CA ALA A 238 -2.50 -1.65 -25.07
C ALA A 238 -3.12 -3.06 -25.12
N ASP A 239 -2.26 -4.06 -25.27
CA ASP A 239 -2.64 -5.48 -25.15
C ASP A 239 -2.77 -5.87 -23.67
N LEU A 240 -2.06 -5.16 -22.80
CA LEU A 240 -2.23 -5.20 -21.34
C LEU A 240 -2.17 -3.77 -20.79
N PHE A 241 -3.19 -3.39 -20.03
CA PHE A 241 -3.21 -2.12 -19.30
C PHE A 241 -3.26 -2.34 -17.79
N VAL A 242 -2.28 -1.81 -17.05
CA VAL A 242 -2.24 -1.82 -15.58
C VAL A 242 -2.41 -0.41 -15.07
N TRP A 243 -3.36 -0.21 -14.14
CA TRP A 243 -3.66 1.09 -13.56
C TRP A 243 -3.21 1.19 -12.10
N THR A 244 -2.29 2.11 -11.84
CA THR A 244 -1.75 2.43 -10.50
C THR A 244 -1.82 3.93 -10.19
N GLY A 245 -2.70 4.67 -10.89
CA GLY A 245 -2.72 6.13 -10.98
C GLY A 245 -3.21 6.86 -9.74
N GLY A 246 -3.44 6.20 -8.62
CA GLY A 246 -3.77 6.87 -7.37
C GLY A 246 -4.58 6.04 -6.39
N ILE A 247 -4.91 6.65 -5.26
CA ILE A 247 -5.65 6.02 -4.17
C ILE A 247 -6.85 6.84 -3.73
N ALA A 248 -7.95 6.16 -3.41
CA ALA A 248 -9.16 6.68 -2.80
C ALA A 248 -9.35 6.06 -1.40
N GLY A 249 -10.24 6.61 -0.58
CA GLY A 249 -10.64 5.96 0.65
C GLY A 249 -11.44 4.68 0.39
N ALA A 250 -11.47 3.79 1.38
CA ALA A 250 -12.30 2.60 1.32
C ALA A 250 -13.80 2.95 1.18
N GLU A 251 -14.58 2.10 0.52
CA GLU A 251 -16.02 2.27 0.34
C GLU A 251 -16.74 2.45 1.69
N ALA A 252 -16.31 1.71 2.71
CA ALA A 252 -16.81 1.83 4.09
C ALA A 252 -16.64 3.24 4.70
N MET A 253 -15.78 4.05 4.13
CA MET A 253 -15.55 5.45 4.48
C MET A 253 -16.10 6.43 3.41
N ALA A 254 -17.09 5.98 2.62
CA ALA A 254 -17.70 6.72 1.51
C ALA A 254 -16.68 7.20 0.44
N GLY A 255 -15.60 6.45 0.25
CA GLY A 255 -14.53 6.80 -0.69
C GLY A 255 -13.60 7.92 -0.22
N ASP A 256 -13.82 8.47 0.96
CA ASP A 256 -13.02 9.56 1.51
C ASP A 256 -11.82 9.07 2.33
N ARG A 257 -10.75 9.85 2.28
CA ARG A 257 -9.60 9.76 3.18
C ARG A 257 -9.61 11.03 4.06
N PRO A 258 -10.18 10.99 5.26
CA PRO A 258 -10.34 12.18 6.08
C PRO A 258 -8.97 12.72 6.53
N VAL A 259 -8.91 14.03 6.76
CA VAL A 259 -7.77 14.66 7.41
C VAL A 259 -7.91 14.47 8.91
N VAL A 260 -6.91 13.88 9.54
CA VAL A 260 -6.87 13.67 10.98
C VAL A 260 -6.10 14.79 11.70
N ARG A 261 -6.32 14.90 13.01
CA ARG A 261 -5.53 15.78 13.88
C ARG A 261 -4.09 15.26 14.00
N ARG A 262 -3.18 16.08 14.50
CA ARG A 262 -1.77 15.68 14.71
C ARG A 262 -1.60 14.50 15.67
N ASP A 263 -2.59 14.20 16.51
CA ASP A 263 -2.65 13.04 17.41
C ASP A 263 -3.33 11.81 16.76
N LEU A 264 -3.64 11.89 15.46
CA LEU A 264 -4.29 10.89 14.61
C LEU A 264 -5.79 10.68 14.92
N ARG A 265 -6.39 11.52 15.77
CA ARG A 265 -7.84 11.48 16.02
C ARG A 265 -8.64 12.05 14.86
N LEU A 266 -9.70 11.37 14.49
CA LEU A 266 -10.76 11.83 13.60
C LEU A 266 -11.89 12.48 14.39
N THR A 267 -12.45 11.77 15.37
CA THR A 267 -13.45 12.24 16.34
C THR A 267 -12.91 12.16 17.77
N GLU A 268 -13.74 12.24 18.79
CA GLU A 268 -13.30 12.10 20.19
C GLU A 268 -12.84 10.68 20.52
N SER A 269 -13.47 9.66 19.92
CA SER A 269 -13.22 8.24 20.19
C SER A 269 -12.65 7.46 19.00
N THR A 270 -12.59 8.08 17.81
CA THR A 270 -12.17 7.41 16.59
C THR A 270 -10.86 7.99 16.07
N PHE A 271 -9.93 7.11 15.74
CA PHE A 271 -8.65 7.39 15.10
C PHE A 271 -8.67 6.91 13.65
N ALA A 272 -7.89 7.54 12.77
CA ALA A 272 -7.65 6.99 11.43
C ALA A 272 -6.16 6.99 11.12
N VAL A 273 -5.64 5.82 10.67
CA VAL A 273 -4.20 5.53 10.64
C VAL A 273 -3.83 4.88 9.31
N GLY A 274 -2.65 5.24 8.81
CA GLY A 274 -2.14 4.73 7.53
C GLY A 274 -2.85 5.34 6.34
N ASP A 275 -3.02 4.54 5.28
CA ASP A 275 -3.56 5.03 4.01
C ASP A 275 -5.07 5.35 4.08
N ALA A 276 -5.76 4.94 5.13
CA ALA A 276 -7.15 5.30 5.41
C ALA A 276 -7.34 6.80 5.69
N ALA A 277 -6.28 7.54 6.01
CA ALA A 277 -6.34 8.97 6.29
C ALA A 277 -5.38 9.80 5.43
N ARG A 278 -5.66 11.09 5.32
CA ARG A 278 -4.69 12.11 4.90
C ARG A 278 -4.06 12.68 6.16
N ILE A 279 -2.83 12.27 6.41
CA ILE A 279 -2.11 12.65 7.61
C ILE A 279 -1.23 13.86 7.31
N VAL A 280 -1.39 14.91 8.11
CA VAL A 280 -0.44 16.02 8.20
C VAL A 280 0.21 15.90 9.57
N ASP A 281 1.51 15.77 9.61
CA ASP A 281 2.22 15.50 10.85
C ASP A 281 2.33 16.75 11.76
N ALA A 282 2.95 16.59 12.92
CA ALA A 282 3.06 17.68 13.90
C ALA A 282 3.96 18.85 13.44
N ASP A 283 4.77 18.65 12.40
CA ASP A 283 5.62 19.68 11.80
C ASP A 283 4.92 20.38 10.61
N GLY A 284 3.70 19.93 10.27
CA GLY A 284 2.88 20.48 9.19
C GLY A 284 3.17 19.86 7.81
N GLU A 285 3.94 18.76 7.77
CA GLU A 285 4.31 18.08 6.53
C GLU A 285 3.28 17.01 6.17
N ALA A 286 2.97 16.91 4.87
CA ALA A 286 2.11 15.85 4.38
C ALA A 286 2.84 14.49 4.42
N VAL A 287 2.20 13.51 5.06
CA VAL A 287 2.77 12.17 5.18
C VAL A 287 2.39 11.33 3.97
N PRO A 288 3.36 10.72 3.25
CA PRO A 288 3.07 9.89 2.10
C PRO A 288 2.37 8.59 2.51
N ALA A 289 1.42 8.14 1.68
CA ALA A 289 0.82 6.81 1.81
C ALA A 289 1.89 5.74 1.56
N SER A 290 2.27 5.04 2.62
CA SER A 290 3.32 4.00 2.57
C SER A 290 3.28 3.09 3.79
N ALA A 291 3.79 1.86 3.64
CA ALA A 291 3.95 0.91 4.75
C ALA A 291 4.74 1.51 5.92
N SER A 292 5.83 2.25 5.63
CA SER A 292 6.64 2.92 6.66
C SER A 292 5.84 3.96 7.44
N ALA A 293 5.03 4.77 6.77
CA ALA A 293 4.17 5.76 7.42
C ALA A 293 3.09 5.09 8.27
N ALA A 294 2.43 4.06 7.74
CA ALA A 294 1.39 3.31 8.41
C ALA A 294 1.90 2.67 9.72
N ILE A 295 3.04 1.96 9.68
CA ILE A 295 3.67 1.33 10.85
C ILE A 295 4.05 2.37 11.91
N ARG A 296 4.61 3.51 11.48
CA ARG A 296 5.06 4.56 12.40
C ARG A 296 3.90 5.31 13.05
N ALA A 297 2.84 5.59 12.31
CA ALA A 297 1.64 6.23 12.81
C ALA A 297 0.86 5.33 13.80
N ALA A 298 0.90 4.01 13.62
CA ALA A 298 0.24 3.06 14.51
C ALA A 298 0.75 3.13 15.97
N THR A 299 2.02 3.48 16.17
CA THR A 299 2.59 3.56 17.54
C THR A 299 1.96 4.65 18.38
N PRO A 300 2.01 5.95 18.00
CA PRO A 300 1.37 7.00 18.80
C PRO A 300 -0.16 6.85 18.83
N ALA A 301 -0.79 6.29 17.80
CA ALA A 301 -2.23 6.02 17.86
C ALA A 301 -2.59 5.01 18.94
N ALA A 302 -1.83 3.91 19.06
CA ALA A 302 -2.04 2.93 20.13
C ALA A 302 -1.79 3.49 21.52
N GLU A 303 -0.71 4.28 21.69
CA GLU A 303 -0.40 4.97 22.96
C GLU A 303 -1.53 5.92 23.37
N ASN A 304 -2.06 6.68 22.40
CA ASN A 304 -3.15 7.62 22.63
C ASN A 304 -4.46 6.92 23.01
N ILE A 305 -4.83 5.86 22.29
CA ILE A 305 -6.01 5.06 22.61
C ILE A 305 -5.88 4.45 24.01
N ALA A 306 -4.73 3.87 24.34
CA ALA A 306 -4.50 3.27 25.66
C ALA A 306 -4.57 4.31 26.79
N ALA A 307 -4.01 5.50 26.61
CA ALA A 307 -4.05 6.58 27.58
C ALA A 307 -5.48 7.08 27.83
N LEU A 308 -6.29 7.21 26.78
CA LEU A 308 -7.70 7.56 26.89
C LEU A 308 -8.50 6.46 27.59
N ALA A 309 -8.26 5.20 27.24
CA ALA A 309 -8.90 4.05 27.86
C ALA A 309 -8.59 3.93 29.36
N GLU A 310 -7.35 4.13 29.77
CA GLU A 310 -6.93 4.16 31.16
C GLU A 310 -7.62 5.29 31.93
N TRP A 311 -7.63 6.50 31.36
CA TRP A 311 -8.27 7.67 31.97
C TRP A 311 -9.76 7.45 32.21
N GLU A 312 -10.47 6.93 31.22
CA GLU A 312 -11.91 6.66 31.32
C GLU A 312 -12.22 5.53 32.33
N LEU A 313 -11.47 4.44 32.33
CA LEU A 313 -11.61 3.35 33.30
C LEU A 313 -11.27 3.79 34.73
N ALA A 314 -10.46 4.82 34.91
CA ALA A 314 -10.19 5.45 36.20
C ALA A 314 -11.33 6.38 36.69
N GLY A 315 -12.41 6.54 35.89
CA GLY A 315 -13.58 7.35 36.21
C GLY A 315 -13.70 8.63 35.37
N GLY A 316 -12.75 8.94 34.49
CA GLY A 316 -12.82 10.09 33.59
C GLY A 316 -12.75 11.45 34.30
N ASP A 317 -12.34 11.47 35.56
CA ASP A 317 -12.29 12.69 36.34
C ASP A 317 -11.06 13.55 36.00
N GLY A 318 -11.25 14.86 35.82
CA GLY A 318 -10.18 15.82 35.57
C GLY A 318 -9.99 16.13 34.08
N PHE A 319 -8.76 16.48 33.70
CA PHE A 319 -8.42 16.77 32.31
C PHE A 319 -8.11 15.48 31.56
N GLU A 320 -8.56 15.42 30.30
CA GLU A 320 -8.15 14.40 29.37
C GLU A 320 -6.62 14.34 29.25
N PRO A 321 -6.01 13.14 29.11
CA PRO A 321 -4.56 13.03 28.99
C PRO A 321 -4.02 13.79 27.77
N GLU A 322 -2.82 14.32 27.86
CA GLU A 322 -2.13 14.91 26.73
C GLU A 322 -1.73 13.80 25.76
N LEU A 323 -2.22 13.87 24.53
CA LEU A 323 -1.96 12.86 23.51
C LEU A 323 -0.66 13.13 22.77
N THR A 324 0.04 12.06 22.43
CA THR A 324 1.29 12.08 21.67
C THR A 324 1.05 12.50 20.22
N PRO A 325 1.64 13.58 19.73
CA PRO A 325 1.51 13.98 18.32
C PRO A 325 2.39 13.10 17.43
N PHE A 326 1.88 12.73 16.26
CA PHE A 326 2.64 12.00 15.26
C PHE A 326 3.61 12.91 14.52
N ARG A 327 4.84 12.43 14.33
CA ARG A 327 5.88 13.02 13.46
C ARG A 327 6.43 11.95 12.55
N PHE A 328 6.39 12.22 11.25
CA PHE A 328 6.90 11.29 10.27
C PHE A 328 8.39 11.58 9.98
N ASN A 329 9.22 10.61 10.26
CA ASN A 329 10.65 10.66 9.94
C ASN A 329 11.05 9.37 9.24
N ALA A 330 11.12 9.41 7.89
CA ALA A 330 11.57 8.28 7.11
C ALA A 330 13.10 8.15 7.16
N PRO A 331 13.64 6.97 7.48
CA PRO A 331 15.09 6.75 7.43
C PRO A 331 15.65 6.73 6.01
N GLY A 332 14.78 6.51 5.03
CA GLY A 332 15.09 6.43 3.61
C GLY A 332 13.91 5.87 2.81
N TRP A 333 14.16 5.67 1.53
CA TRP A 333 13.19 5.16 0.55
C TRP A 333 13.79 3.98 -0.19
N ILE A 334 12.96 3.05 -0.62
CA ILE A 334 13.40 1.90 -1.37
C ILE A 334 12.29 1.40 -2.30
N VAL A 335 12.69 1.04 -3.53
CA VAL A 335 11.80 0.46 -4.53
C VAL A 335 12.54 -0.62 -5.31
N SER A 336 11.86 -1.71 -5.66
CA SER A 336 12.36 -2.67 -6.65
C SER A 336 11.94 -2.27 -8.05
N VAL A 337 12.78 -2.59 -9.03
CA VAL A 337 12.52 -2.46 -10.45
C VAL A 337 12.90 -3.81 -11.08
N GLY A 338 11.94 -4.73 -11.16
CA GLY A 338 12.19 -6.10 -11.56
C GLY A 338 13.21 -6.79 -10.67
N ASP A 339 14.32 -7.25 -11.25
CA ASP A 339 15.44 -7.89 -10.54
C ASP A 339 16.41 -6.90 -9.89
N GLY A 340 16.24 -5.58 -10.08
CA GLY A 340 17.01 -4.52 -9.48
C GLY A 340 16.28 -3.80 -8.35
N ALA A 341 16.95 -2.82 -7.75
CA ALA A 341 16.37 -1.94 -6.74
C ALA A 341 17.09 -0.60 -6.67
N VAL A 342 16.38 0.42 -6.23
CA VAL A 342 16.89 1.74 -5.86
C VAL A 342 16.60 1.99 -4.40
N ALA A 343 17.60 2.41 -3.64
CA ALA A 343 17.46 2.80 -2.25
C ALA A 343 18.09 4.17 -2.02
N GLN A 344 17.47 4.98 -1.16
CA GLN A 344 18.04 6.22 -0.68
C GLN A 344 18.07 6.22 0.84
N VAL A 345 19.23 6.51 1.43
CA VAL A 345 19.41 6.65 2.89
C VAL A 345 20.09 7.99 3.16
N GLY A 346 19.35 8.90 3.75
CA GLY A 346 19.80 10.28 3.85
C GLY A 346 20.05 10.88 2.45
N PRO A 347 21.24 11.48 2.18
CA PRO A 347 21.56 12.02 0.86
C PRO A 347 22.08 10.98 -0.15
N GLU A 348 22.39 9.76 0.29
CA GLU A 348 23.05 8.74 -0.55
C GLU A 348 21.99 7.89 -1.27
N VAL A 349 22.16 7.76 -2.58
CA VAL A 349 21.39 6.85 -3.43
C VAL A 349 22.25 5.64 -3.76
N VAL A 350 21.66 4.46 -3.61
CA VAL A 350 22.31 3.16 -3.84
C VAL A 350 21.43 2.36 -4.79
N THR A 351 22.04 1.73 -5.81
CA THR A 351 21.36 0.89 -6.80
C THR A 351 21.94 -0.52 -6.85
N GLY A 352 21.30 -1.41 -7.62
CA GLY A 352 21.76 -2.77 -7.86
C GLY A 352 21.81 -3.65 -6.61
N LYS A 353 22.80 -4.57 -6.53
CA LYS A 353 22.88 -5.58 -5.47
C LYS A 353 22.86 -5.02 -4.03
N PRO A 354 23.55 -3.91 -3.71
CA PRO A 354 23.46 -3.35 -2.37
C PRO A 354 22.03 -2.86 -2.01
N ALA A 355 21.35 -2.20 -2.95
CA ALA A 355 19.96 -1.76 -2.74
C ALA A 355 19.01 -2.96 -2.56
N LYS A 356 19.21 -4.03 -3.35
CA LYS A 356 18.46 -5.28 -3.23
C LYS A 356 18.62 -5.92 -1.86
N ALA A 357 19.85 -6.01 -1.33
CA ALA A 357 20.11 -6.51 0.01
C ALA A 357 19.45 -5.63 1.11
N MET A 358 19.40 -4.31 0.91
CA MET A 358 18.68 -3.41 1.81
C MET A 358 17.18 -3.67 1.76
N LYS A 359 16.59 -3.88 0.57
CA LYS A 359 15.18 -4.21 0.40
C LYS A 359 14.80 -5.50 1.13
N ALA A 360 15.58 -6.57 0.95
CA ALA A 360 15.42 -7.82 1.68
C ALA A 360 15.39 -7.60 3.20
N SER A 361 16.27 -6.74 3.70
CA SER A 361 16.34 -6.41 5.13
C SER A 361 15.11 -5.65 5.64
N VAL A 362 14.48 -4.81 4.81
CA VAL A 362 13.27 -4.05 5.19
C VAL A 362 12.07 -5.00 5.34
N GLY A 363 11.82 -5.86 4.35
CA GLY A 363 10.74 -6.84 4.40
C GLY A 363 10.89 -7.84 5.55
N ALA A 364 12.09 -8.41 5.70
CA ALA A 364 12.40 -9.32 6.80
C ALA A 364 12.31 -8.63 8.18
N GLY A 365 12.73 -7.38 8.27
CA GLY A 365 12.63 -6.58 9.49
C GLY A 365 11.18 -6.38 9.92
N TYR A 366 10.30 -6.10 8.96
CA TYR A 366 8.87 -5.99 9.23
C TYR A 366 8.28 -7.31 9.72
N LEU A 367 8.46 -8.42 8.97
CA LEU A 367 7.97 -9.74 9.36
C LEU A 367 8.50 -10.16 10.74
N SER A 368 9.79 -9.90 11.02
CA SER A 368 10.36 -10.16 12.34
C SER A 368 9.69 -9.33 13.44
N SER A 369 9.30 -8.08 13.16
CA SER A 369 8.63 -7.20 14.12
C SER A 369 7.23 -7.68 14.50
N ILE A 370 6.58 -8.43 13.62
CA ILE A 370 5.28 -9.08 13.87
C ILE A 370 5.43 -10.55 14.29
N ARG A 371 6.63 -10.98 14.71
CA ARG A 371 7.02 -12.33 15.18
C ARG A 371 7.02 -13.43 14.12
N GLU A 372 6.96 -13.09 12.84
CA GLU A 372 6.99 -14.02 11.70
C GLU A 372 8.42 -14.26 11.18
N VAL A 373 9.31 -14.75 12.05
CA VAL A 373 10.74 -14.95 11.75
C VAL A 373 10.96 -15.99 10.63
N ARG A 374 10.11 -17.01 10.54
CA ARG A 374 10.20 -18.04 9.49
C ARG A 374 9.94 -17.40 8.12
N LYS A 375 8.83 -16.67 7.98
CA LYS A 375 8.48 -15.95 6.74
C LYS A 375 9.50 -14.88 6.39
N ALA A 376 10.07 -14.20 7.40
CA ALA A 376 11.18 -13.27 7.19
C ALA A 376 12.41 -13.96 6.54
N THR A 377 12.73 -15.19 6.94
CA THR A 377 13.84 -15.93 6.36
C THR A 377 13.52 -16.42 4.94
N GLU A 378 12.29 -16.88 4.71
CA GLU A 378 11.79 -17.27 3.38
C GLU A 378 11.85 -16.09 2.42
N LEU A 379 11.35 -14.90 2.83
CA LEU A 379 11.38 -13.70 2.02
C LEU A 379 12.79 -13.25 1.62
N VAL A 380 13.76 -13.35 2.55
CA VAL A 380 15.18 -13.05 2.25
C VAL A 380 15.74 -14.05 1.24
N GLY A 381 15.40 -15.33 1.38
CA GLY A 381 15.81 -16.37 0.41
C GLY A 381 15.32 -16.04 -0.99
N GLU A 382 14.04 -15.77 -1.14
CA GLU A 382 13.41 -15.39 -2.40
C GLU A 382 14.03 -14.11 -3.02
N GLU A 383 14.42 -13.13 -2.18
CA GLU A 383 15.03 -11.89 -2.65
C GLU A 383 16.47 -12.11 -3.16
N LEU A 384 17.24 -12.99 -2.52
CA LEU A 384 18.64 -13.20 -2.87
C LEU A 384 18.84 -14.20 -4.02
N GLU A 385 17.86 -15.07 -4.26
CA GLU A 385 17.84 -16.01 -5.38
C GLU A 385 17.34 -15.38 -6.70
N ALA A 386 16.77 -14.18 -6.59
CA ALA A 386 16.18 -13.41 -7.70
C ALA A 386 17.26 -12.69 -8.59
#